data_17f1449d77bb5b52e25520dd4229f404
#
_entry.id   17f1449d77bb5b52e25520dd4229f404
#
_cell.length_a   1.000
_cell.length_b   1.000
_cell.length_c   1.000
_cell.angle_alpha   90.00
_cell.angle_beta   90.00
_cell.angle_gamma   90.00
#
_symmetry.space_group_name_H-M   'P 1'
#
loop_
_entity.id
_entity.type
_entity.pdbx_description
1 polymer ?
#
loop_
_entity_poly.entity_id
_entity_poly.type
_entity_poly.pdbx_seq_one_letter_code
_entity_poly.pdbx_strand_id
1 'polypeptide(L)'
;MATKYPVPADVPDELIETFIDNMDAATCGTGKMNLFACDQKIEHLNDDFYDGGKKIPLSSNDPGHLFEIGARAHEEGTIGVLAGQLGLIAQYARDYPDIPYLVKLNSKSHMVKTVQRDPVSQAMWDIDDVSSLLHNGINVVGIGYTVYIGSEYEHEMLTEAATFIRQAHEMGMIAVVWMYPRGQAVADEKDPQLISGAAGV
;
A
#
# COMPACT_ATOMS: atom_id res chain seq x y z
N MET A 1 -24.32 -18.31 2.26
CA MET A 1 -24.41 -17.38 3.40
C MET A 1 -23.82 -16.05 2.95
N ALA A 2 -24.35 -14.91 3.40
CA ALA A 2 -23.69 -13.64 3.09
C ALA A 2 -22.37 -13.58 3.87
N THR A 3 -21.27 -13.40 3.17
CA THR A 3 -19.94 -13.20 3.78
C THR A 3 -19.89 -11.83 4.46
N LYS A 4 -19.08 -11.70 5.49
CA LYS A 4 -18.87 -10.44 6.23
C LYS A 4 -18.30 -9.33 5.33
N TYR A 5 -17.51 -9.71 4.34
CA TYR A 5 -16.93 -8.81 3.34
C TYR A 5 -17.38 -9.25 1.95
N PRO A 6 -17.49 -8.32 0.98
CA PRO A 6 -17.60 -8.69 -0.42
C PRO A 6 -16.30 -9.37 -0.84
N VAL A 7 -16.41 -10.59 -1.34
CA VAL A 7 -15.26 -11.34 -1.86
C VAL A 7 -15.23 -11.15 -3.38
N PRO A 8 -14.12 -10.72 -3.97
CA PRO A 8 -13.97 -10.65 -5.43
C PRO A 8 -14.18 -12.01 -6.10
N ALA A 9 -14.81 -12.01 -7.27
CA ALA A 9 -15.17 -13.25 -7.96
C ALA A 9 -13.97 -14.02 -8.54
N ASP A 10 -12.82 -13.41 -8.59
CA ASP A 10 -11.54 -14.00 -9.02
C ASP A 10 -10.70 -14.57 -7.87
N VAL A 11 -11.20 -14.47 -6.62
CA VAL A 11 -10.64 -15.23 -5.49
C VAL A 11 -11.09 -16.68 -5.62
N PRO A 12 -10.16 -17.67 -5.67
CA PRO A 12 -10.51 -19.07 -5.71
C PRO A 12 -11.39 -19.51 -4.55
N ASP A 13 -12.37 -20.40 -4.80
CA ASP A 13 -13.33 -20.85 -3.78
C ASP A 13 -12.63 -21.41 -2.53
N GLU A 14 -11.52 -22.11 -2.71
CA GLU A 14 -10.71 -22.66 -1.62
C GLU A 14 -9.94 -21.63 -0.79
N LEU A 15 -9.83 -20.39 -1.28
CA LEU A 15 -9.13 -19.27 -0.62
C LEU A 15 -10.07 -18.18 -0.10
N ILE A 16 -11.38 -18.35 -0.21
CA ILE A 16 -12.37 -17.41 0.30
C ILE A 16 -12.19 -17.16 1.80
N GLU A 17 -11.98 -18.22 2.60
CA GLU A 17 -11.76 -18.09 4.04
C GLU A 17 -10.45 -17.33 4.31
N THR A 18 -9.38 -17.64 3.60
CA THR A 18 -8.10 -16.90 3.71
C THR A 18 -8.27 -15.42 3.40
N PHE A 19 -9.02 -15.08 2.35
CA PHE A 19 -9.31 -13.69 2.00
C PHE A 19 -10.09 -12.98 3.12
N ILE A 20 -11.10 -13.65 3.70
CA ILE A 20 -11.89 -13.11 4.81
C ILE A 20 -11.02 -12.90 6.05
N ASP A 21 -10.15 -13.85 6.39
CA ASP A 21 -9.22 -13.75 7.52
C ASP A 21 -8.24 -12.57 7.33
N ASN A 22 -7.72 -12.40 6.12
CA ASN A 22 -6.87 -11.26 5.77
C ASN A 22 -7.62 -9.92 5.89
N MET A 23 -8.88 -9.86 5.47
CA MET A 23 -9.73 -8.69 5.66
C MET A 23 -10.04 -8.43 7.14
N ASP A 24 -10.28 -9.47 7.93
CA ASP A 24 -10.49 -9.35 9.37
C ASP A 24 -9.23 -8.84 10.07
N ALA A 25 -8.07 -9.36 9.74
CA ALA A 25 -6.79 -8.88 10.25
C ALA A 25 -6.58 -7.40 9.88
N ALA A 26 -6.73 -7.04 8.61
CA ALA A 26 -6.52 -5.67 8.12
C ALA A 26 -7.51 -4.64 8.68
N THR A 27 -8.66 -5.08 9.18
CA THR A 27 -9.71 -4.21 9.74
C THR A 27 -9.88 -4.36 11.26
N CYS A 28 -9.03 -5.14 11.93
CA CYS A 28 -9.23 -5.54 13.35
C CYS A 28 -10.67 -6.07 13.59
N GLY A 29 -11.22 -6.80 12.63
CA GLY A 29 -12.57 -7.36 12.70
C GLY A 29 -13.71 -6.34 12.62
N THR A 30 -13.44 -5.05 12.48
CA THR A 30 -14.46 -3.97 12.48
C THR A 30 -15.13 -3.74 11.14
N GLY A 31 -14.55 -4.25 10.04
CA GLY A 31 -14.96 -3.95 8.68
C GLY A 31 -14.51 -2.57 8.18
N LYS A 32 -13.74 -1.83 8.97
CA LYS A 32 -13.16 -0.53 8.60
C LYS A 32 -11.65 -0.64 8.66
N MET A 33 -11.00 -0.42 7.52
CA MET A 33 -9.55 -0.46 7.44
C MET A 33 -8.97 0.88 7.90
N ASN A 34 -8.10 0.84 8.91
CA ASN A 34 -7.20 1.94 9.25
C ASN A 34 -5.77 1.48 8.95
N LEU A 35 -5.24 1.99 7.84
CA LEU A 35 -3.95 1.60 7.31
C LEU A 35 -2.89 2.63 7.71
N PHE A 36 -1.79 2.15 8.31
CA PHE A 36 -0.61 2.96 8.60
C PHE A 36 0.43 2.80 7.49
N ALA A 37 0.59 3.83 6.65
CA ALA A 37 1.55 3.81 5.56
C ALA A 37 2.94 4.26 6.04
N CYS A 38 3.96 3.44 5.78
CA CYS A 38 5.36 3.70 6.13
C CYS A 38 6.25 4.00 4.91
N ASP A 39 5.64 4.40 3.79
CA ASP A 39 6.31 4.64 2.52
C ASP A 39 6.52 6.12 2.17
N GLN A 40 6.26 7.03 3.11
CA GLN A 40 6.29 8.48 2.87
C GLN A 40 7.60 8.98 2.26
N LYS A 41 8.74 8.42 2.67
CA LYS A 41 10.06 8.84 2.15
C LYS A 41 10.32 8.46 0.70
N ILE A 42 9.62 7.46 0.20
CA ILE A 42 9.75 7.02 -1.18
C ILE A 42 8.62 7.53 -2.07
N GLU A 43 7.46 7.91 -1.48
CA GLU A 43 6.29 8.36 -2.24
C GLU A 43 6.06 9.88 -2.18
N HIS A 44 6.59 10.58 -1.18
CA HIS A 44 6.34 12.00 -0.98
C HIS A 44 7.57 12.86 -1.22
N LEU A 45 7.34 14.12 -1.60
CA LEU A 45 8.39 15.11 -1.71
C LEU A 45 9.04 15.35 -0.34
N ASN A 46 10.33 15.64 -0.35
CA ASN A 46 11.04 15.93 0.88
C ASN A 46 10.46 17.13 1.65
N ASP A 47 9.82 18.05 0.93
CA ASP A 47 9.17 19.23 1.50
C ASP A 47 7.93 18.88 2.37
N ASP A 48 7.31 17.72 2.15
CA ASP A 48 6.19 17.21 2.95
C ASP A 48 6.61 16.87 4.40
N PHE A 49 7.91 16.80 4.66
CA PHE A 49 8.48 16.50 5.97
C PHE A 49 8.98 17.73 6.73
N TYR A 50 8.34 18.89 6.50
CA TYR A 50 8.63 20.13 7.23
C TYR A 50 7.37 20.66 7.89
N ASP A 51 7.47 20.98 9.17
CA ASP A 51 6.41 21.66 9.92
C ASP A 51 6.68 23.17 9.92
N GLY A 52 5.85 23.93 9.20
CA GLY A 52 5.94 25.40 9.14
C GLY A 52 7.32 25.92 8.75
N GLY A 53 8.04 25.21 7.88
CA GLY A 53 9.39 25.55 7.44
C GLY A 53 10.51 25.06 8.37
N LYS A 54 10.17 24.31 9.41
CA LYS A 54 11.13 23.65 10.30
C LYS A 54 11.31 22.18 9.87
N LYS A 55 12.56 21.73 9.89
CA LYS A 55 12.83 20.29 9.67
C LYS A 55 12.22 19.47 10.79
N ILE A 56 11.52 18.40 10.43
CA ILE A 56 11.12 17.39 11.41
C ILE A 56 12.36 16.71 12.00
N PRO A 57 12.28 16.17 13.22
CA PRO A 57 13.40 15.45 13.83
C PRO A 57 13.94 14.34 12.93
N LEU A 58 15.26 14.13 12.93
CA LEU A 58 15.88 13.06 12.14
C LEU A 58 15.38 11.67 12.53
N SER A 59 14.93 11.49 13.77
CA SER A 59 14.30 10.26 14.24
C SER A 59 13.02 9.90 13.45
N SER A 60 12.33 10.87 12.87
CA SER A 60 11.18 10.63 11.99
C SER A 60 11.58 10.00 10.64
N ASN A 61 12.88 9.92 10.36
CA ASN A 61 13.42 9.22 9.19
C ASN A 61 13.92 7.81 9.53
N ASP A 62 13.83 7.40 10.79
CA ASP A 62 14.21 6.06 11.23
C ASP A 62 13.06 5.08 10.97
N PRO A 63 13.20 4.12 10.03
CA PRO A 63 12.15 3.16 9.75
C PRO A 63 11.82 2.28 10.96
N GLY A 64 12.80 1.93 11.79
CA GLY A 64 12.59 1.14 13.01
C GLY A 64 11.61 1.82 13.95
N HIS A 65 11.70 3.13 14.10
CA HIS A 65 10.76 3.91 14.91
C HIS A 65 9.34 3.90 14.35
N LEU A 66 9.17 3.87 13.02
CA LEU A 66 7.84 3.76 12.40
C LEU A 66 7.22 2.39 12.69
N PHE A 67 8.00 1.31 12.64
CA PHE A 67 7.53 -0.04 12.98
C PHE A 67 7.15 -0.13 14.47
N GLU A 68 7.92 0.48 15.37
CA GLU A 68 7.58 0.56 16.79
C GLU A 68 6.24 1.29 17.03
N ILE A 69 6.01 2.42 16.35
CA ILE A 69 4.74 3.15 16.40
C ILE A 69 3.60 2.27 15.87
N GLY A 70 3.81 1.61 14.72
CA GLY A 70 2.86 0.73 14.10
C GLY A 70 2.46 -0.43 15.02
N ALA A 71 3.44 -1.07 15.68
CA ALA A 71 3.20 -2.16 16.60
C ALA A 71 2.32 -1.72 17.79
N ARG A 72 2.66 -0.61 18.42
CA ARG A 72 1.85 -0.07 19.52
C ARG A 72 0.44 0.29 19.10
N ALA A 73 0.31 0.94 17.94
CA ALA A 73 -1.01 1.31 17.41
C ALA A 73 -1.85 0.09 17.01
N HIS A 74 -1.22 -0.99 16.54
CA HIS A 74 -1.90 -2.26 16.27
C HIS A 74 -2.34 -2.95 17.57
N GLU A 75 -1.47 -3.03 18.57
CA GLU A 75 -1.80 -3.59 19.89
C GLU A 75 -2.98 -2.86 20.55
N GLU A 76 -3.07 -1.55 20.38
CA GLU A 76 -4.21 -0.73 20.85
C GLU A 76 -5.46 -0.85 19.96
N GLY A 77 -5.42 -1.62 18.87
CA GLY A 77 -6.51 -1.75 17.91
C GLY A 77 -6.78 -0.48 17.09
N THR A 78 -5.84 0.45 17.05
CA THR A 78 -5.98 1.72 16.33
C THR A 78 -5.73 1.54 14.83
N ILE A 79 -4.77 0.68 14.45
CA ILE A 79 -4.51 0.31 13.06
C ILE A 79 -4.72 -1.18 12.84
N GLY A 80 -5.24 -1.54 11.66
CA GLY A 80 -5.39 -2.93 11.24
C GLY A 80 -4.20 -3.44 10.44
N VAL A 81 -3.56 -2.58 9.66
CA VAL A 81 -2.50 -2.99 8.74
C VAL A 81 -1.42 -1.93 8.59
N LEU A 82 -0.16 -2.37 8.48
CA LEU A 82 0.98 -1.53 8.17
C LEU A 82 1.39 -1.77 6.72
N ALA A 83 1.36 -0.71 5.91
CA ALA A 83 1.81 -0.75 4.52
C ALA A 83 3.23 -0.20 4.38
N GLY A 84 4.08 -0.91 3.68
CA GLY A 84 5.45 -0.48 3.42
C GLY A 84 6.09 -1.20 2.25
N GLN A 85 7.28 -0.76 1.90
CA GLN A 85 8.10 -1.41 0.89
C GLN A 85 8.60 -2.76 1.39
N LEU A 86 8.71 -3.74 0.49
CA LEU A 86 9.13 -5.10 0.82
C LEU A 86 10.45 -5.13 1.61
N GLY A 87 11.43 -4.34 1.21
CA GLY A 87 12.72 -4.29 1.91
C GLY A 87 12.64 -3.83 3.36
N LEU A 88 11.74 -2.88 3.67
CA LEU A 88 11.50 -2.44 5.05
C LEU A 88 10.79 -3.53 5.86
N ILE A 89 9.75 -4.13 5.29
CA ILE A 89 9.03 -5.23 5.95
C ILE A 89 9.99 -6.41 6.19
N ALA A 90 10.78 -6.80 5.19
CA ALA A 90 11.77 -7.87 5.35
C ALA A 90 12.80 -7.61 6.46
N GLN A 91 13.18 -6.33 6.66
CA GLN A 91 14.14 -5.93 7.68
C GLN A 91 13.57 -5.99 9.10
N TYR A 92 12.32 -5.57 9.29
CA TYR A 92 11.77 -5.30 10.63
C TYR A 92 10.66 -6.26 11.06
N ALA A 93 9.97 -6.95 10.14
CA ALA A 93 8.76 -7.70 10.47
C ALA A 93 8.99 -8.86 11.46
N ARG A 94 10.19 -9.42 11.54
CA ARG A 94 10.51 -10.47 12.52
C ARG A 94 10.49 -9.98 13.97
N ASP A 95 10.78 -8.68 14.18
CA ASP A 95 10.72 -8.05 15.50
C ASP A 95 9.28 -7.63 15.88
N TYR A 96 8.38 -7.59 14.88
CA TYR A 96 6.97 -7.19 15.04
C TYR A 96 6.03 -8.18 14.34
N PRO A 97 6.01 -9.47 14.75
CA PRO A 97 5.33 -10.55 14.01
C PRO A 97 3.80 -10.46 14.02
N ASP A 98 3.23 -9.75 14.98
CA ASP A 98 1.77 -9.66 15.14
C ASP A 98 1.12 -8.65 14.20
N ILE A 99 1.90 -7.74 13.61
CA ILE A 99 1.37 -6.73 12.70
C ILE A 99 0.99 -7.39 11.37
N PRO A 100 -0.27 -7.20 10.88
CA PRO A 100 -0.59 -7.53 9.50
C PRO A 100 0.10 -6.55 8.53
N TYR A 101 0.79 -7.08 7.54
CA TYR A 101 1.55 -6.30 6.57
C TYR A 101 0.88 -6.24 5.20
N LEU A 102 0.95 -5.08 4.58
CA LEU A 102 0.59 -4.87 3.19
C LEU A 102 1.85 -4.44 2.43
N VAL A 103 2.29 -5.28 1.49
CA VAL A 103 3.53 -5.06 0.74
C VAL A 103 3.26 -4.15 -0.45
N LYS A 104 3.85 -2.98 -0.46
CA LYS A 104 3.77 -2.07 -1.59
C LYS A 104 4.73 -2.50 -2.69
N LEU A 105 4.19 -2.81 -3.88
CA LEU A 105 4.95 -3.42 -4.99
C LEU A 105 5.67 -2.39 -5.84
N ASN A 106 5.12 -1.19 -5.97
CA ASN A 106 5.71 -0.14 -6.77
C ASN A 106 6.01 1.10 -5.95
N SER A 107 6.92 1.91 -6.45
CA SER A 107 7.22 3.19 -5.85
C SER A 107 8.03 4.09 -6.76
N LYS A 108 8.09 5.35 -6.35
CA LYS A 108 8.92 6.37 -6.97
C LYS A 108 9.48 7.29 -5.88
N SER A 109 10.79 7.51 -5.87
CA SER A 109 11.39 8.50 -4.99
C SER A 109 11.07 9.93 -5.46
N HIS A 110 10.58 10.75 -4.53
CA HIS A 110 10.40 12.18 -4.71
C HIS A 110 11.37 13.01 -3.86
N MET A 111 12.45 12.38 -3.38
CA MET A 111 13.42 13.03 -2.50
C MET A 111 14.15 14.20 -3.15
N VAL A 112 14.32 14.13 -4.46
CA VAL A 112 14.91 15.22 -5.26
C VAL A 112 13.89 15.64 -6.31
N LYS A 113 13.59 16.94 -6.35
CA LYS A 113 12.70 17.52 -7.35
C LYS A 113 13.36 17.39 -8.73
N THR A 114 12.76 16.59 -9.59
CA THR A 114 13.21 16.40 -10.99
C THR A 114 12.30 17.15 -11.95
N VAL A 115 12.78 17.37 -13.17
CA VAL A 115 12.02 18.00 -14.28
C VAL A 115 11.04 17.01 -14.90
N GLN A 116 10.73 15.90 -14.23
CA GLN A 116 9.83 14.89 -14.74
C GLN A 116 8.43 15.48 -14.89
N ARG A 117 7.88 15.39 -16.10
CA ARG A 117 6.60 16.02 -16.45
C ARG A 117 5.41 15.16 -16.04
N ASP A 118 5.54 13.85 -16.21
CA ASP A 118 4.52 12.89 -15.82
C ASP A 118 5.08 11.87 -14.83
N PRO A 119 4.34 11.57 -13.75
CA PRO A 119 4.77 10.60 -12.78
C PRO A 119 4.58 9.17 -13.32
N VAL A 120 5.55 8.32 -13.03
CA VAL A 120 5.48 6.88 -13.21
C VAL A 120 5.98 6.20 -11.95
N SER A 121 5.28 5.16 -11.51
CA SER A 121 5.67 4.34 -10.38
C SER A 121 5.68 2.89 -10.87
N GLN A 122 6.85 2.41 -11.25
CA GLN A 122 7.03 1.05 -11.75
C GLN A 122 7.10 0.05 -10.60
N ALA A 123 6.68 -1.18 -10.88
CA ALA A 123 6.88 -2.28 -9.95
C ALA A 123 8.37 -2.48 -9.67
N MET A 124 8.71 -2.57 -8.39
CA MET A 124 10.05 -2.92 -7.89
C MET A 124 10.08 -4.36 -7.39
N TRP A 125 8.93 -4.90 -7.08
CA TRP A 125 8.72 -6.20 -6.48
C TRP A 125 7.60 -6.91 -7.22
N ASP A 126 7.66 -8.23 -7.28
CA ASP A 126 6.61 -9.06 -7.84
C ASP A 126 5.93 -9.92 -6.75
N ILE A 127 4.98 -10.75 -7.18
CA ILE A 127 4.21 -11.59 -6.25
C ILE A 127 5.05 -12.73 -5.66
N ASP A 128 6.10 -13.18 -6.35
CA ASP A 128 7.02 -14.20 -5.85
C ASP A 128 7.87 -13.66 -4.70
N ASP A 129 8.26 -12.37 -4.78
CA ASP A 129 8.94 -11.69 -3.67
C ASP A 129 8.04 -11.63 -2.43
N VAL A 130 6.74 -11.32 -2.60
CA VAL A 130 5.75 -11.31 -1.52
C VAL A 130 5.55 -12.73 -0.96
N SER A 131 5.43 -13.71 -1.83
CA SER A 131 5.31 -15.13 -1.47
C SER A 131 6.48 -15.60 -0.61
N SER A 132 7.68 -15.10 -0.90
CA SER A 132 8.88 -15.38 -0.09
C SER A 132 8.73 -14.91 1.36
N LEU A 133 8.12 -13.76 1.61
CA LEU A 133 7.83 -13.29 2.98
C LEU A 133 6.83 -14.21 3.69
N LEU A 134 5.75 -14.60 3.00
CA LEU A 134 4.76 -15.54 3.53
C LEU A 134 5.38 -16.88 3.90
N HIS A 135 6.21 -17.47 3.03
CA HIS A 135 6.93 -18.71 3.30
C HIS A 135 7.88 -18.61 4.51
N ASN A 136 8.39 -17.42 4.80
CA ASN A 136 9.20 -17.16 5.98
C ASN A 136 8.38 -16.85 7.24
N GLY A 137 7.05 -16.98 7.18
CA GLY A 137 6.15 -16.80 8.32
C GLY A 137 5.85 -15.35 8.67
N ILE A 138 6.09 -14.42 7.74
CA ILE A 138 5.69 -13.01 7.93
C ILE A 138 4.19 -12.87 7.66
N ASN A 139 3.49 -12.17 8.53
CA ASN A 139 2.04 -11.95 8.48
C ASN A 139 1.66 -10.96 7.36
N VAL A 140 1.82 -11.36 6.10
CA VAL A 140 1.42 -10.56 4.93
C VAL A 140 -0.03 -10.86 4.60
N VAL A 141 -0.89 -9.85 4.65
CA VAL A 141 -2.33 -9.98 4.36
C VAL A 141 -2.70 -9.46 2.98
N GLY A 142 -1.81 -8.71 2.33
CA GLY A 142 -2.13 -8.14 1.03
C GLY A 142 -0.98 -7.38 0.37
N ILE A 143 -1.31 -6.86 -0.79
CA ILE A 143 -0.41 -6.04 -1.60
C ILE A 143 -0.95 -4.63 -1.79
N GLY A 144 -0.05 -3.70 -2.10
CA GLY A 144 -0.38 -2.33 -2.44
C GLY A 144 0.25 -1.88 -3.75
N TYR A 145 -0.49 -1.05 -4.50
CA TYR A 145 -0.01 -0.50 -5.76
C TYR A 145 -0.45 0.96 -5.92
N THR A 146 0.39 1.80 -6.52
CA THR A 146 0.08 3.21 -6.79
C THR A 146 -0.09 3.42 -8.30
N VAL A 147 -1.18 4.09 -8.69
CA VAL A 147 -1.45 4.49 -10.08
C VAL A 147 -1.65 6.00 -10.13
N TYR A 148 -0.99 6.65 -11.08
CA TYR A 148 -1.18 8.07 -11.37
C TYR A 148 -2.08 8.23 -12.59
N ILE A 149 -3.36 8.53 -12.34
CA ILE A 149 -4.37 8.75 -13.37
C ILE A 149 -4.14 10.12 -14.03
N GLY A 150 -4.07 10.13 -15.36
CA GLY A 150 -3.74 11.31 -16.16
C GLY A 150 -2.26 11.45 -16.49
N SER A 151 -1.41 10.52 -16.05
CA SER A 151 -0.03 10.40 -16.51
C SER A 151 0.02 9.79 -17.92
N GLU A 152 1.03 10.16 -18.72
CA GLU A 152 1.28 9.49 -20.00
C GLU A 152 1.61 8.01 -19.86
N TYR A 153 2.02 7.57 -18.66
CA TYR A 153 2.33 6.17 -18.30
C TYR A 153 1.17 5.46 -17.59
N GLU A 154 -0.02 6.05 -17.57
CA GLU A 154 -1.20 5.50 -16.88
C GLU A 154 -1.52 4.06 -17.29
N HIS A 155 -1.49 3.80 -18.60
CA HIS A 155 -1.85 2.49 -19.14
C HIS A 155 -0.88 1.37 -18.71
N GLU A 156 0.40 1.69 -18.54
CA GLU A 156 1.41 0.74 -18.03
C GLU A 156 1.12 0.41 -16.57
N MET A 157 0.91 1.43 -15.74
CA MET A 157 0.61 1.26 -14.31
C MET A 157 -0.72 0.52 -14.08
N LEU A 158 -1.76 0.80 -14.88
CA LEU A 158 -3.04 0.07 -14.81
C LEU A 158 -2.87 -1.39 -15.20
N THR A 159 -2.07 -1.69 -16.22
CA THR A 159 -1.80 -3.07 -16.65
C THR A 159 -1.06 -3.86 -15.57
N GLU A 160 -0.04 -3.25 -14.96
CA GLU A 160 0.68 -3.87 -13.83
C GLU A 160 -0.24 -4.05 -12.63
N ALA A 161 -1.01 -3.01 -12.24
CA ALA A 161 -1.95 -3.09 -11.13
C ALA A 161 -2.96 -4.23 -11.31
N ALA A 162 -3.59 -4.33 -12.48
CA ALA A 162 -4.54 -5.39 -12.79
C ALA A 162 -3.90 -6.78 -12.67
N THR A 163 -2.66 -6.93 -13.13
CA THR A 163 -1.92 -8.19 -13.03
C THR A 163 -1.68 -8.57 -11.56
N PHE A 164 -1.20 -7.63 -10.75
CA PHE A 164 -0.89 -7.90 -9.35
C PHE A 164 -2.14 -8.10 -8.48
N ILE A 165 -3.23 -7.38 -8.76
CA ILE A 165 -4.52 -7.60 -8.09
C ILE A 165 -4.98 -9.05 -8.30
N ARG A 166 -5.00 -9.51 -9.55
CA ARG A 166 -5.36 -10.90 -9.87
C ARG A 166 -4.46 -11.91 -9.16
N GLN A 167 -3.14 -11.70 -9.19
CA GLN A 167 -2.19 -12.60 -8.52
C GLN A 167 -2.37 -12.60 -6.99
N ALA A 168 -2.67 -11.45 -6.39
CA ALA A 168 -2.97 -11.36 -4.96
C ALA A 168 -4.24 -12.15 -4.61
N HIS A 169 -5.30 -12.00 -5.41
CA HIS A 169 -6.55 -12.75 -5.24
C HIS A 169 -6.34 -14.26 -5.39
N GLU A 170 -5.50 -14.69 -6.34
CA GLU A 170 -5.10 -16.10 -6.52
C GLU A 170 -4.38 -16.69 -5.28
N MET A 171 -3.93 -15.85 -4.34
CA MET A 171 -3.32 -16.23 -3.06
C MET A 171 -4.23 -15.94 -1.85
N GLY A 172 -5.48 -15.51 -2.07
CA GLY A 172 -6.38 -15.09 -1.01
C GLY A 172 -5.97 -13.80 -0.29
N MET A 173 -5.06 -13.03 -0.89
CA MET A 173 -4.62 -11.74 -0.36
C MET A 173 -5.56 -10.61 -0.78
N ILE A 174 -5.62 -9.56 0.04
CA ILE A 174 -6.28 -8.30 -0.33
C ILE A 174 -5.38 -7.45 -1.21
N ALA A 175 -5.98 -6.56 -2.02
CA ALA A 175 -5.26 -5.57 -2.80
C ALA A 175 -5.76 -4.16 -2.48
N VAL A 176 -4.85 -3.24 -2.20
CA VAL A 176 -5.14 -1.83 -1.95
C VAL A 176 -4.45 -0.99 -3.02
N VAL A 177 -5.23 -0.17 -3.73
CA VAL A 177 -4.69 0.68 -4.79
C VAL A 177 -4.79 2.14 -4.39
N TRP A 178 -3.66 2.85 -4.44
CA TRP A 178 -3.61 4.31 -4.30
C TRP A 178 -3.77 4.94 -5.67
N MET A 179 -4.94 5.51 -5.93
CA MET A 179 -5.27 6.16 -7.20
C MET A 179 -5.15 7.67 -7.07
N TYR A 180 -4.14 8.25 -7.71
CA TYR A 180 -3.90 9.69 -7.67
C TYR A 180 -4.15 10.32 -9.04
N PRO A 181 -5.12 11.24 -9.20
CA PRO A 181 -5.16 12.12 -10.35
C PRO A 181 -3.89 12.99 -10.37
N ARG A 182 -2.93 12.63 -11.22
CA ARG A 182 -1.63 13.31 -11.29
C ARG A 182 -0.96 13.10 -12.63
N GLY A 183 -0.60 14.19 -13.27
CA GLY A 183 0.08 14.18 -14.57
C GLY A 183 0.09 15.58 -15.16
N GLN A 184 0.82 15.80 -16.23
CA GLN A 184 0.94 17.11 -16.87
C GLN A 184 -0.42 17.64 -17.39
N ALA A 185 -1.32 16.75 -17.79
CA ALA A 185 -2.65 17.08 -18.27
C ALA A 185 -3.68 17.32 -17.16
N VAL A 186 -3.36 16.99 -15.91
CA VAL A 186 -4.24 17.17 -14.76
C VAL A 186 -4.14 18.61 -14.27
N ALA A 187 -5.21 19.39 -14.47
CA ALA A 187 -5.25 20.80 -14.08
C ALA A 187 -5.38 20.99 -12.57
N ASP A 188 -6.12 20.11 -11.89
CA ASP A 188 -6.33 20.13 -10.44
C ASP A 188 -6.36 18.69 -9.90
N GLU A 189 -5.32 18.31 -9.17
CA GLU A 189 -5.20 16.99 -8.51
C GLU A 189 -6.25 16.78 -7.41
N LYS A 190 -6.91 17.84 -6.97
CA LYS A 190 -7.93 17.81 -5.91
C LYS A 190 -9.36 17.92 -6.45
N ASP A 191 -9.54 17.88 -7.77
CA ASP A 191 -10.87 17.89 -8.37
C ASP A 191 -11.68 16.66 -7.88
N PRO A 192 -12.81 16.88 -7.19
CA PRO A 192 -13.61 15.80 -6.63
C PRO A 192 -14.15 14.83 -7.68
N GLN A 193 -14.37 15.28 -8.92
CA GLN A 193 -14.85 14.41 -9.99
C GLN A 193 -13.74 13.49 -10.48
N LEU A 194 -12.52 14.00 -10.62
CA LEU A 194 -11.36 13.18 -10.97
C LEU A 194 -11.04 12.16 -9.86
N ILE A 195 -11.08 12.57 -8.59
CA ILE A 195 -10.87 11.67 -7.45
C ILE A 195 -11.92 10.58 -7.42
N SER A 196 -13.19 10.94 -7.60
CA SER A 196 -14.29 9.96 -7.64
C SER A 196 -14.18 9.03 -8.86
N GLY A 197 -13.78 9.57 -10.02
CA GLY A 197 -13.53 8.77 -11.22
C GLY A 197 -12.37 7.79 -11.02
N ALA A 198 -11.26 8.25 -10.47
CA ALA A 198 -10.09 7.43 -10.17
C ALA A 198 -10.42 6.27 -9.22
N ALA A 199 -11.33 6.48 -8.25
CA ALA A 199 -11.78 5.42 -7.35
C ALA A 199 -12.70 4.39 -8.04
N GLY A 200 -13.22 4.69 -9.23
CA GLY A 200 -14.10 3.81 -10.00
C GLY A 200 -13.40 3.01 -11.10
N VAL A 201 -12.11 3.28 -11.35
CA VAL A 201 -11.29 2.56 -12.33
C VAL A 201 -10.83 1.23 -11.76
#